data_d8567817034d61436d196b1824cae495
#
_entry.id   d8567817034d61436d196b1824cae495
#
_cell.length_a   1.000
_cell.length_b   1.000
_cell.length_c   1.000
_cell.angle_alpha   90.00
_cell.angle_beta   90.00
_cell.angle_gamma   90.00
#
_symmetry.space_group_name_H-M   'P 1'
#
loop_
_entity.id
_entity.type
_entity.pdbx_description
1 polymer ?
#
loop_
_entity_poly.entity_id
_entity_poly.type
_entity_poly.pdbx_seq_one_letter_code
_entity_poly.pdbx_strand_id
1 'polypeptide(L)'
;MISVVLPAYNRRNTVRKAVESVLNQTMQDIECIVVDDASTDDTAGVLTEISDSRLRIIRLTENSGACHARNVGVQAAKGEYIAFQDSDDCFHPDKLERQLAFLQETGADVVFCGMNRICGQQTEVFPAYVPDKCINRIDLLEANLASTQCIFGKTEAFRNTPFDEDMPRLQDWALMLELAKKYIVRGEATPLVDVYVQPDSLSNQ
;
A
#
# COMPACT_ATOMS: atom_id res chain seq x y z
N MET A 1 -11.58 12.72 -0.35
CA MET A 1 -11.03 11.91 0.77
C MET A 1 -10.28 10.69 0.24
N ILE A 2 -9.16 10.35 0.85
CA ILE A 2 -8.34 9.16 0.53
C ILE A 2 -8.38 8.20 1.73
N SER A 3 -8.63 6.90 1.49
CA SER A 3 -8.48 5.85 2.50
C SER A 3 -7.11 5.20 2.35
N VAL A 4 -6.36 5.05 3.45
CA VAL A 4 -5.11 4.28 3.47
C VAL A 4 -5.34 3.00 4.25
N VAL A 5 -5.16 1.86 3.61
CA VAL A 5 -5.33 0.53 4.20
C VAL A 5 -3.96 -0.03 4.62
N LEU A 6 -3.85 -0.42 5.88
CA LEU A 6 -2.62 -0.90 6.50
C LEU A 6 -2.90 -2.23 7.20
N PRO A 7 -2.54 -3.40 6.61
CA PRO A 7 -2.60 -4.68 7.29
C PRO A 7 -1.48 -4.79 8.32
N ALA A 8 -1.77 -5.33 9.49
CA ALA A 8 -0.78 -5.54 10.56
C ALA A 8 -0.96 -6.92 11.20
N TYR A 9 0.13 -7.65 11.35
CA TYR A 9 0.19 -8.88 12.13
C TYR A 9 1.52 -8.98 12.86
N ASN A 10 1.50 -8.91 14.21
CA ASN A 10 2.70 -8.94 15.06
C ASN A 10 3.72 -7.87 14.68
N ARG A 11 3.31 -6.59 14.72
CA ARG A 11 4.09 -5.43 14.28
C ARG A 11 4.27 -4.35 15.38
N ARG A 12 4.27 -4.75 16.65
CA ARG A 12 4.39 -3.82 17.80
C ARG A 12 5.56 -2.82 17.67
N ASN A 13 6.65 -3.20 17.00
CA ASN A 13 7.86 -2.38 16.90
C ASN A 13 7.83 -1.39 15.71
N THR A 14 6.98 -1.61 14.72
CA THR A 14 7.00 -0.86 13.44
C THR A 14 5.69 -0.15 13.13
N VAL A 15 4.55 -0.71 13.56
CA VAL A 15 3.22 -0.24 13.19
C VAL A 15 2.99 1.24 13.54
N ARG A 16 3.50 1.73 14.67
CA ARG A 16 3.39 3.15 15.06
C ARG A 16 4.00 4.05 13.98
N LYS A 17 5.24 3.78 13.59
CA LYS A 17 5.96 4.57 12.58
C LYS A 17 5.23 4.54 11.23
N ALA A 18 4.72 3.38 10.81
CA ALA A 18 3.95 3.24 9.59
C ALA A 18 2.66 4.09 9.62
N VAL A 19 1.88 4.00 10.70
CA VAL A 19 0.64 4.79 10.89
C VAL A 19 0.94 6.28 10.94
N GLU A 20 1.97 6.71 11.70
CA GLU A 20 2.37 8.11 11.79
C GLU A 20 2.81 8.66 10.44
N SER A 21 3.47 7.88 9.58
CA SER A 21 3.84 8.30 8.22
C SER A 21 2.62 8.60 7.33
N VAL A 22 1.50 7.92 7.58
CA VAL A 22 0.22 8.17 6.92
C VAL A 22 -0.47 9.40 7.52
N LEU A 23 -0.55 9.51 8.84
CA LEU A 23 -1.24 10.62 9.51
C LEU A 23 -0.53 11.98 9.32
N ASN A 24 0.79 11.96 9.06
CA ASN A 24 1.61 13.14 8.80
C ASN A 24 1.72 13.51 7.31
N GLN A 25 0.87 12.98 6.44
CA GLN A 25 0.83 13.36 5.04
C GLN A 25 0.43 14.84 4.86
N THR A 26 0.93 15.50 3.81
CA THR A 26 0.50 16.87 3.43
C THR A 26 -1.00 16.90 3.10
N MET A 27 -1.51 15.85 2.47
CA MET A 27 -2.94 15.63 2.25
C MET A 27 -3.63 15.31 3.57
N GLN A 28 -4.52 16.20 4.05
CA GLN A 28 -5.21 16.05 5.34
C GLN A 28 -6.58 15.35 5.25
N ASP A 29 -7.23 15.37 4.08
CA ASP A 29 -8.52 14.70 3.86
C ASP A 29 -8.34 13.20 3.64
N ILE A 30 -7.96 12.52 4.72
CA ILE A 30 -7.62 11.09 4.75
C ILE A 30 -8.31 10.35 5.89
N GLU A 31 -8.46 9.04 5.75
CA GLU A 31 -8.62 8.08 6.86
C GLU A 31 -7.51 7.01 6.77
N CYS A 32 -7.01 6.58 7.91
CA CYS A 32 -6.08 5.47 8.04
C CYS A 32 -6.82 4.26 8.63
N ILE A 33 -6.94 3.18 7.87
CA ILE A 33 -7.63 1.95 8.29
C ILE A 33 -6.58 0.89 8.55
N VAL A 34 -6.27 0.65 9.82
CA VAL A 34 -5.41 -0.45 10.23
C VAL A 34 -6.26 -1.70 10.42
N VAL A 35 -5.93 -2.77 9.70
CA VAL A 35 -6.55 -4.08 9.88
C VAL A 35 -5.57 -4.98 10.64
N ASP A 36 -5.82 -5.16 11.94
CA ASP A 36 -5.04 -6.08 12.79
C ASP A 36 -5.52 -7.51 12.56
N ASP A 37 -4.70 -8.28 11.87
CA ASP A 37 -4.95 -9.66 11.47
C ASP A 37 -4.72 -10.65 12.64
N ALA A 38 -5.45 -10.42 13.76
CA ALA A 38 -5.39 -11.19 14.99
C ALA A 38 -3.98 -11.26 15.61
N SER A 39 -3.29 -10.12 15.73
CA SER A 39 -1.97 -10.07 16.39
C SER A 39 -2.00 -10.66 17.79
N THR A 40 -0.94 -11.42 18.12
CA THR A 40 -0.71 -12.05 19.41
C THR A 40 0.31 -11.31 20.29
N ASP A 41 1.01 -10.34 19.68
CA ASP A 41 1.90 -9.42 20.40
C ASP A 41 1.15 -8.13 20.83
N ASP A 42 1.87 -7.11 21.31
CA ASP A 42 1.28 -5.85 21.75
C ASP A 42 0.97 -4.85 20.60
N THR A 43 0.79 -5.33 19.38
CA THR A 43 0.43 -4.48 18.23
C THR A 43 -0.85 -3.67 18.51
N ALA A 44 -1.88 -4.32 19.07
CA ALA A 44 -3.14 -3.66 19.39
C ALA A 44 -2.97 -2.59 20.49
N GLY A 45 -2.15 -2.85 21.52
CA GLY A 45 -1.80 -1.87 22.56
C GLY A 45 -1.17 -0.63 21.96
N VAL A 46 -0.13 -0.80 21.12
CA VAL A 46 0.55 0.30 20.43
C VAL A 46 -0.41 1.15 19.59
N LEU A 47 -1.33 0.51 18.88
CA LEU A 47 -2.33 1.21 18.04
C LEU A 47 -3.31 2.04 18.87
N THR A 48 -3.74 1.55 20.03
CA THR A 48 -4.68 2.26 20.90
C THR A 48 -4.10 3.51 21.56
N GLU A 49 -2.77 3.61 21.65
CA GLU A 49 -2.08 4.80 22.15
C GLU A 49 -2.04 5.96 21.13
N ILE A 50 -2.35 5.71 19.85
CA ILE A 50 -2.35 6.74 18.82
C ILE A 50 -3.68 7.49 18.86
N SER A 51 -3.65 8.75 19.33
CA SER A 51 -4.83 9.58 19.45
C SER A 51 -5.02 10.47 18.22
N ASP A 52 -5.64 9.93 17.16
CA ASP A 52 -6.00 10.66 15.95
C ASP A 52 -7.37 10.19 15.43
N SER A 53 -8.29 11.12 15.21
CA SER A 53 -9.66 10.82 14.78
C SER A 53 -9.75 10.21 13.37
N ARG A 54 -8.72 10.35 12.56
CA ARG A 54 -8.61 9.76 11.22
C ARG A 54 -8.18 8.29 11.25
N LEU A 55 -7.68 7.79 12.40
CA LEU A 55 -7.29 6.39 12.59
C LEU A 55 -8.52 5.53 12.93
N ARG A 56 -8.70 4.45 12.18
CA ARG A 56 -9.69 3.39 12.44
C ARG A 56 -8.97 2.06 12.53
N ILE A 57 -9.28 1.30 13.57
CA ILE A 57 -8.71 -0.03 13.80
C ILE A 57 -9.80 -1.07 13.61
N ILE A 58 -9.57 -2.05 12.76
CA ILE A 58 -10.40 -3.24 12.57
C ILE A 58 -9.57 -4.42 13.05
N ARG A 59 -10.06 -5.19 14.02
CA ARG A 59 -9.38 -6.38 14.50
C ARG A 59 -10.11 -7.62 14.02
N LEU A 60 -9.38 -8.51 13.33
CA LEU A 60 -9.89 -9.81 12.92
C LEU A 60 -9.86 -10.81 14.09
N THR A 61 -10.68 -11.84 14.01
CA THR A 61 -10.80 -12.87 15.05
C THR A 61 -9.74 -13.96 14.91
N GLU A 62 -9.20 -14.14 13.70
CA GLU A 62 -8.16 -15.12 13.37
C GLU A 62 -7.21 -14.56 12.32
N ASN A 63 -5.99 -15.08 12.25
CA ASN A 63 -5.02 -14.70 11.23
C ASN A 63 -5.44 -15.31 9.88
N SER A 64 -5.78 -14.43 8.94
CA SER A 64 -6.28 -14.78 7.61
C SER A 64 -5.35 -14.32 6.48
N GLY A 65 -4.23 -13.67 6.82
CA GLY A 65 -3.21 -13.21 5.89
C GLY A 65 -3.41 -11.80 5.34
N ALA A 66 -2.32 -11.26 4.80
CA ALA A 66 -2.27 -9.86 4.38
C ALA A 66 -3.27 -9.51 3.26
N CYS A 67 -3.54 -10.43 2.32
CA CYS A 67 -4.53 -10.22 1.27
C CYS A 67 -5.93 -10.05 1.83
N HIS A 68 -6.34 -10.95 2.72
CA HIS A 68 -7.63 -10.85 3.40
C HIS A 68 -7.75 -9.55 4.20
N ALA A 69 -6.74 -9.22 5.00
CA ALA A 69 -6.72 -7.97 5.76
C ALA A 69 -6.84 -6.73 4.86
N ARG A 70 -6.15 -6.70 3.71
CA ARG A 70 -6.28 -5.61 2.73
C ARG A 70 -7.69 -5.56 2.13
N ASN A 71 -8.27 -6.71 1.76
CA ASN A 71 -9.64 -6.77 1.22
C ASN A 71 -10.65 -6.25 2.23
N VAL A 72 -10.55 -6.63 3.51
CA VAL A 72 -11.40 -6.09 4.59
C VAL A 72 -11.26 -4.57 4.68
N GLY A 73 -10.03 -4.05 4.63
CA GLY A 73 -9.76 -2.62 4.62
C GLY A 73 -10.38 -1.89 3.42
N VAL A 74 -10.27 -2.47 2.21
CA VAL A 74 -10.88 -1.95 0.97
C VAL A 74 -12.40 -1.85 1.10
N GLN A 75 -13.04 -2.88 1.66
CA GLN A 75 -14.50 -2.88 1.87
C GLN A 75 -14.94 -1.84 2.92
N ALA A 76 -14.11 -1.59 3.93
CA ALA A 76 -14.38 -0.62 4.99
C ALA A 76 -14.05 0.83 4.59
N ALA A 77 -13.31 1.04 3.50
CA ALA A 77 -12.87 2.35 3.00
C ALA A 77 -14.08 3.24 2.62
N LYS A 78 -13.99 4.52 2.99
CA LYS A 78 -15.00 5.54 2.67
C LYS A 78 -14.50 6.54 1.62
N GLY A 79 -13.18 6.57 1.37
CA GLY A 79 -12.56 7.46 0.41
C GLY A 79 -12.90 7.09 -1.03
N GLU A 80 -12.94 8.09 -1.89
CA GLU A 80 -13.04 7.94 -3.35
C GLU A 80 -11.79 7.27 -3.91
N TYR A 81 -10.64 7.53 -3.26
CA TYR A 81 -9.35 6.96 -3.60
C TYR A 81 -8.83 6.10 -2.45
N ILE A 82 -7.97 5.15 -2.80
CA ILE A 82 -7.34 4.24 -1.85
C ILE A 82 -5.84 4.13 -2.10
N ALA A 83 -5.08 4.04 -1.02
CA ALA A 83 -3.67 3.68 -0.99
C ALA A 83 -3.48 2.49 -0.05
N PHE A 84 -2.38 1.79 -0.21
CA PHE A 84 -1.96 0.71 0.68
C PHE A 84 -0.65 1.07 1.36
N GLN A 85 -0.48 0.66 2.62
CA GLN A 85 0.75 0.84 3.38
C GLN A 85 1.08 -0.45 4.12
N ASP A 86 2.31 -0.92 4.02
CA ASP A 86 2.75 -2.05 4.82
C ASP A 86 3.19 -1.58 6.21
N SER A 87 2.97 -2.41 7.23
CA SER A 87 3.11 -2.04 8.65
C SER A 87 4.55 -1.88 9.14
N ASP A 88 5.53 -2.05 8.28
CA ASP A 88 6.97 -1.92 8.52
C ASP A 88 7.66 -0.88 7.60
N ASP A 89 6.89 -0.23 6.71
CA ASP A 89 7.37 0.77 5.76
C ASP A 89 6.91 2.19 6.11
N CYS A 90 7.41 3.20 5.37
CA CYS A 90 7.06 4.60 5.61
C CYS A 90 6.76 5.35 4.31
N PHE A 91 5.66 6.07 4.29
CA PHE A 91 5.35 7.03 3.23
C PHE A 91 6.22 8.28 3.33
N HIS A 92 6.65 8.83 2.20
CA HIS A 92 7.15 10.20 2.13
C HIS A 92 6.01 11.19 2.37
N PRO A 93 6.29 12.37 2.95
CA PRO A 93 5.23 13.27 3.43
C PRO A 93 4.24 13.75 2.36
N ASP A 94 4.64 13.81 1.10
CA ASP A 94 3.87 14.33 -0.05
C ASP A 94 3.31 13.22 -0.97
N LYS A 95 3.44 11.95 -0.56
CA LYS A 95 3.06 10.81 -1.41
C LYS A 95 1.63 10.87 -1.90
N LEU A 96 0.67 11.02 -0.99
CA LEU A 96 -0.75 10.96 -1.33
C LEU A 96 -1.17 12.13 -2.23
N GLU A 97 -0.66 13.33 -1.97
CA GLU A 97 -0.91 14.52 -2.77
C GLU A 97 -0.37 14.35 -4.19
N ARG A 98 0.87 13.88 -4.32
CA ARG A 98 1.52 13.66 -5.62
C ARG A 98 0.85 12.57 -6.44
N GLN A 99 0.52 11.44 -5.83
CA GLN A 99 -0.16 10.37 -6.55
C GLN A 99 -1.58 10.76 -6.99
N LEU A 100 -2.30 11.54 -6.18
CA LEU A 100 -3.60 12.07 -6.58
C LEU A 100 -3.48 13.03 -7.77
N ALA A 101 -2.51 13.95 -7.73
CA ALA A 101 -2.24 14.87 -8.83
C ALA A 101 -1.88 14.12 -10.12
N PHE A 102 -0.96 13.14 -10.04
CA PHE A 102 -0.53 12.33 -11.17
C PHE A 102 -1.69 11.51 -11.77
N LEU A 103 -2.55 10.94 -10.92
CA LEU A 103 -3.75 10.23 -11.36
C LEU A 103 -4.70 11.15 -12.13
N GLN A 104 -4.94 12.38 -11.63
CA GLN A 104 -5.81 13.36 -12.26
C GLN A 104 -5.23 13.90 -13.59
N GLU A 105 -3.94 14.21 -13.62
CA GLU A 105 -3.24 14.71 -14.82
C GLU A 105 -3.23 13.69 -15.95
N THR A 106 -3.05 12.41 -15.61
CA THR A 106 -2.97 11.33 -16.60
C THR A 106 -4.32 10.74 -16.98
N GLY A 107 -5.38 11.05 -16.24
CA GLY A 107 -6.71 10.45 -16.39
C GLY A 107 -6.72 8.95 -16.05
N ALA A 108 -5.74 8.47 -15.28
CA ALA A 108 -5.64 7.08 -14.89
C ALA A 108 -6.71 6.69 -13.85
N ASP A 109 -6.99 5.40 -13.74
CA ASP A 109 -7.82 4.83 -12.67
C ASP A 109 -6.96 4.34 -11.51
N VAL A 110 -5.75 3.86 -11.83
CA VAL A 110 -4.76 3.35 -10.87
C VAL A 110 -3.38 3.88 -11.27
N VAL A 111 -2.62 4.32 -10.27
CA VAL A 111 -1.23 4.75 -10.45
C VAL A 111 -0.32 4.02 -9.46
N PHE A 112 0.96 3.97 -9.77
CA PHE A 112 1.99 3.55 -8.82
C PHE A 112 3.20 4.48 -8.87
N CYS A 113 3.93 4.53 -7.76
CA CYS A 113 5.17 5.28 -7.62
C CYS A 113 6.36 4.33 -7.44
N GLY A 114 7.57 4.89 -7.45
CA GLY A 114 8.77 4.20 -7.01
C GLY A 114 8.86 4.11 -5.47
N MET A 115 9.86 3.33 -5.01
CA MET A 115 10.22 3.20 -3.60
C MET A 115 11.74 3.19 -3.43
N ASN A 116 12.19 3.60 -2.25
CA ASN A 116 13.54 3.36 -1.76
C ASN A 116 13.56 2.00 -1.05
N ARG A 117 14.33 1.05 -1.54
CA ARG A 117 14.63 -0.20 -0.83
C ARG A 117 15.86 0.03 0.03
N ILE A 118 15.68 0.01 1.35
CA ILE A 118 16.71 0.33 2.34
C ILE A 118 17.17 -0.97 3.01
N CYS A 119 18.43 -1.35 2.79
CA CYS A 119 19.07 -2.51 3.41
C CYS A 119 20.33 -2.04 4.17
N GLY A 120 20.22 -1.89 5.48
CA GLY A 120 21.29 -1.31 6.30
C GLY A 120 21.62 0.12 5.87
N GLN A 121 22.83 0.34 5.32
CA GLN A 121 23.26 1.65 4.81
C GLN A 121 23.08 1.82 3.29
N GLN A 122 22.61 0.79 2.61
CA GLN A 122 22.39 0.83 1.15
C GLN A 122 20.95 1.20 0.85
N THR A 123 20.78 2.07 -0.15
CA THR A 123 19.46 2.46 -0.67
C THR A 123 19.46 2.27 -2.17
N GLU A 124 18.46 1.55 -2.67
CA GLU A 124 18.21 1.32 -4.09
C GLU A 124 16.82 1.83 -4.45
N VAL A 125 16.71 2.57 -5.55
CA VAL A 125 15.41 3.01 -6.07
C VAL A 125 14.80 1.91 -6.94
N PHE A 126 13.56 1.54 -6.66
CA PHE A 126 12.80 0.55 -7.45
C PHE A 126 11.39 1.07 -7.77
N PRO A 127 10.92 0.88 -9.01
CA PRO A 127 11.69 0.47 -10.17
C PRO A 127 12.67 1.56 -10.62
N ALA A 128 13.78 1.19 -11.25
CA ALA A 128 14.76 2.17 -11.73
C ALA A 128 14.23 3.00 -12.91
N TYR A 129 13.23 2.48 -13.61
CA TYR A 129 12.59 3.12 -14.76
C TYR A 129 11.13 2.67 -14.89
N VAL A 130 10.26 3.61 -15.22
CA VAL A 130 8.86 3.36 -15.61
C VAL A 130 8.62 4.05 -16.95
N PRO A 131 8.09 3.36 -17.97
CA PRO A 131 7.80 3.99 -19.26
C PRO A 131 6.67 5.01 -19.12
N ASP A 132 6.82 6.17 -19.77
CA ASP A 132 5.78 7.22 -19.81
C ASP A 132 4.67 6.87 -20.82
N LYS A 133 3.90 5.87 -20.47
CA LYS A 133 2.73 5.37 -21.24
C LYS A 133 1.73 4.71 -20.31
N CYS A 134 0.56 4.37 -20.84
CA CYS A 134 -0.34 3.43 -20.14
C CYS A 134 0.36 2.08 -19.98
N ILE A 135 0.45 1.61 -18.75
CA ILE A 135 1.04 0.32 -18.41
C ILE A 135 0.00 -0.76 -18.73
N ASN A 136 0.34 -1.63 -19.62
CA ASN A 136 -0.51 -2.74 -20.01
C ASN A 136 -0.02 -4.06 -19.38
N ARG A 137 -0.81 -5.12 -19.60
CA ARG A 137 -0.49 -6.44 -19.05
C ARG A 137 0.84 -7.02 -19.56
N ILE A 138 1.25 -6.70 -20.78
CA ILE A 138 2.51 -7.21 -21.34
C ILE A 138 3.69 -6.59 -20.60
N ASP A 139 3.65 -5.26 -20.36
CA ASP A 139 4.68 -4.57 -19.58
C ASP A 139 4.85 -5.20 -18.19
N LEU A 140 3.73 -5.58 -17.54
CA LEU A 140 3.72 -6.21 -16.22
C LEU A 140 4.16 -7.68 -16.25
N LEU A 141 3.98 -8.40 -17.37
CA LEU A 141 4.50 -9.75 -17.50
C LEU A 141 6.02 -9.78 -17.68
N GLU A 142 6.60 -8.70 -18.22
CA GLU A 142 8.06 -8.56 -18.37
C GLU A 142 8.74 -8.23 -17.04
N ALA A 143 8.06 -7.44 -16.15
CA ALA A 143 8.59 -7.06 -14.85
C ALA A 143 7.48 -6.72 -13.85
N ASN A 144 7.66 -7.07 -12.57
CA ASN A 144 6.88 -6.47 -11.49
C ASN A 144 7.36 -5.03 -11.27
N LEU A 145 6.54 -4.04 -11.62
CA LEU A 145 6.90 -2.63 -11.57
C LEU A 145 6.44 -1.93 -10.27
N ALA A 146 5.58 -2.57 -9.49
CA ALA A 146 4.98 -1.93 -8.31
C ALA A 146 4.83 -2.90 -7.14
N SER A 147 5.26 -2.48 -5.97
CA SER A 147 4.92 -3.15 -4.71
C SER A 147 3.64 -2.57 -4.13
N THR A 148 2.96 -3.30 -3.25
CA THR A 148 1.63 -2.95 -2.73
C THR A 148 1.57 -1.52 -2.18
N GLN A 149 2.55 -1.10 -1.37
CA GLN A 149 2.62 0.22 -0.76
C GLN A 149 2.88 1.37 -1.75
N CYS A 150 3.24 1.04 -2.99
CA CYS A 150 3.40 2.02 -4.06
C CYS A 150 2.09 2.30 -4.83
N ILE A 151 1.09 1.44 -4.70
CA ILE A 151 -0.15 1.47 -5.48
C ILE A 151 -1.13 2.49 -4.88
N PHE A 152 -1.79 3.25 -5.76
CA PHE A 152 -2.83 4.22 -5.44
C PHE A 152 -3.87 4.24 -6.58
N GLY A 153 -5.16 4.45 -6.26
CA GLY A 153 -6.17 4.54 -7.31
C GLY A 153 -7.59 4.75 -6.80
N LYS A 154 -8.55 4.69 -7.72
CA LYS A 154 -9.98 4.75 -7.39
C LYS A 154 -10.37 3.54 -6.55
N THR A 155 -11.05 3.76 -5.44
CA THR A 155 -11.49 2.69 -4.51
C THR A 155 -12.33 1.63 -5.21
N GLU A 156 -13.16 2.04 -6.18
CA GLU A 156 -13.99 1.12 -6.96
C GLU A 156 -13.17 0.09 -7.75
N ALA A 157 -11.98 0.47 -8.27
CA ALA A 157 -11.12 -0.44 -9.00
C ALA A 157 -10.69 -1.64 -8.13
N PHE A 158 -10.36 -1.38 -6.86
CA PHE A 158 -9.93 -2.41 -5.90
C PHE A 158 -11.10 -3.22 -5.33
N ARG A 159 -12.29 -2.62 -5.20
CA ARG A 159 -13.51 -3.36 -4.85
C ARG A 159 -13.89 -4.38 -5.92
N ASN A 160 -13.73 -4.00 -7.19
CA ASN A 160 -14.04 -4.85 -8.35
C ASN A 160 -12.90 -5.80 -8.74
N THR A 161 -11.72 -5.60 -8.16
CA THR A 161 -10.54 -6.43 -8.37
C THR A 161 -9.82 -6.61 -7.02
N PRO A 162 -10.31 -7.49 -6.13
CA PRO A 162 -9.70 -7.72 -4.83
C PRO A 162 -8.35 -8.44 -4.94
N PHE A 163 -7.55 -8.37 -3.89
CA PHE A 163 -6.38 -9.23 -3.73
C PHE A 163 -6.80 -10.70 -3.71
N ASP A 164 -6.03 -11.54 -4.38
CA ASP A 164 -6.22 -12.99 -4.37
C ASP A 164 -5.70 -13.56 -3.04
N GLU A 165 -6.61 -14.07 -2.22
CA GLU A 165 -6.32 -14.57 -0.87
C GLU A 165 -5.61 -15.93 -0.89
N ASP A 166 -5.70 -16.68 -1.99
CA ASP A 166 -5.01 -17.96 -2.19
C ASP A 166 -3.55 -17.76 -2.68
N MET A 167 -3.16 -16.52 -3.01
CA MET A 167 -1.83 -16.20 -3.51
C MET A 167 -0.82 -16.05 -2.36
N PRO A 168 0.14 -16.95 -2.18
CA PRO A 168 1.08 -16.88 -1.06
C PRO A 168 2.15 -15.79 -1.22
N ARG A 169 2.46 -15.42 -2.47
CA ARG A 169 3.50 -14.43 -2.84
C ARG A 169 3.11 -13.68 -4.11
N LEU A 170 3.81 -12.56 -4.40
CA LEU A 170 3.59 -11.75 -5.60
C LEU A 170 2.14 -11.24 -5.73
N GLN A 171 1.51 -10.98 -4.59
CA GLN A 171 0.12 -10.55 -4.47
C GLN A 171 -0.11 -9.20 -5.17
N ASP A 172 0.87 -8.30 -5.06
CA ASP A 172 0.93 -7.00 -5.73
C ASP A 172 0.98 -7.16 -7.25
N TRP A 173 1.84 -8.06 -7.74
CA TRP A 173 2.00 -8.33 -9.15
C TRP A 173 0.73 -8.95 -9.75
N ALA A 174 0.14 -9.94 -9.08
CA ALA A 174 -1.12 -10.56 -9.48
C ALA A 174 -2.25 -9.51 -9.56
N LEU A 175 -2.38 -8.65 -8.54
CA LEU A 175 -3.35 -7.57 -8.51
C LEU A 175 -3.16 -6.61 -9.70
N MET A 176 -1.92 -6.15 -9.94
CA MET A 176 -1.64 -5.22 -11.03
C MET A 176 -1.93 -5.81 -12.41
N LEU A 177 -1.66 -7.10 -12.62
CA LEU A 177 -2.01 -7.82 -13.85
C LEU A 177 -3.52 -7.86 -14.10
N GLU A 178 -4.34 -8.00 -13.05
CA GLU A 178 -5.79 -8.00 -13.16
C GLU A 178 -6.35 -6.58 -13.35
N LEU A 179 -5.80 -5.59 -12.64
CA LEU A 179 -6.17 -4.18 -12.82
C LEU A 179 -5.89 -3.69 -14.24
N ALA A 180 -4.72 -4.01 -14.81
CA ALA A 180 -4.34 -3.59 -16.16
C ALA A 180 -5.20 -4.22 -17.29
N LYS A 181 -6.07 -5.20 -16.99
CA LYS A 181 -7.08 -5.72 -17.95
C LYS A 181 -8.30 -4.81 -18.07
N LYS A 182 -8.61 -4.06 -17.02
CA LYS A 182 -9.91 -3.39 -16.86
C LYS A 182 -9.79 -1.87 -16.74
N TYR A 183 -8.63 -1.37 -16.30
CA TYR A 183 -8.42 0.01 -15.88
C TYR A 183 -7.21 0.62 -16.57
N ILE A 184 -7.20 1.96 -16.66
CA ILE A 184 -6.04 2.72 -17.13
C ILE A 184 -5.03 2.79 -16.00
N VAL A 185 -3.87 2.15 -16.19
CA VAL A 185 -2.77 2.12 -15.23
C VAL A 185 -1.63 3.00 -15.72
N ARG A 186 -1.11 3.87 -14.85
CA ARG A 186 0.08 4.69 -15.10
C ARG A 186 1.07 4.53 -13.95
N GLY A 187 2.32 4.83 -14.19
CA GLY A 187 3.34 4.77 -13.15
C GLY A 187 4.44 5.80 -13.32
N GLU A 188 5.10 6.11 -12.23
CA GLU A 188 6.30 6.94 -12.18
C GLU A 188 7.38 6.25 -11.33
N ALA A 189 8.66 6.48 -11.66
CA ALA A 189 9.78 5.90 -10.90
C ALA A 189 10.16 6.74 -9.67
N THR A 190 9.51 7.89 -9.45
CA THR A 190 9.80 8.75 -8.28
C THR A 190 9.57 7.99 -6.99
N PRO A 191 10.57 7.85 -6.11
CA PRO A 191 10.41 7.13 -4.86
C PRO A 191 9.59 7.97 -3.87
N LEU A 192 8.45 7.44 -3.44
CA LEU A 192 7.55 8.07 -2.46
C LEU A 192 7.29 7.18 -1.23
N VAL A 193 8.01 6.07 -1.14
CA VAL A 193 7.94 5.12 -0.02
C VAL A 193 9.33 4.65 0.34
N ASP A 194 9.63 4.56 1.64
CA ASP A 194 10.80 3.89 2.17
C ASP A 194 10.43 2.49 2.65
N VAL A 195 11.02 1.48 2.01
CA VAL A 195 10.83 0.05 2.31
C VAL A 195 12.06 -0.48 3.03
N TYR A 196 11.87 -0.90 4.27
CA TYR A 196 12.95 -1.40 5.13
C TYR A 196 13.10 -2.92 4.97
N VAL A 197 14.12 -3.35 4.21
CA VAL A 197 14.38 -4.77 3.97
C VAL A 197 14.89 -5.43 5.24
N GLN A 198 14.06 -6.30 5.83
CA GLN A 198 14.40 -7.09 7.02
C GLN A 198 14.99 -8.45 6.60
N PRO A 199 15.90 -9.06 7.39
CA PRO A 199 16.41 -10.40 7.11
C PRO A 199 15.30 -11.45 6.94
N ASP A 200 14.19 -11.29 7.65
CA ASP A 200 13.03 -12.20 7.66
C ASP A 200 11.91 -11.76 6.69
N SER A 201 12.17 -10.78 5.83
CA SER A 201 11.19 -10.29 4.85
C SER A 201 10.79 -11.39 3.88
N LEU A 202 9.49 -11.50 3.60
CA LEU A 202 8.93 -12.45 2.62
C LEU A 202 9.55 -12.28 1.22
N SER A 203 10.04 -11.09 0.90
CA SER A 203 10.73 -10.79 -0.35
C SER A 203 12.14 -11.40 -0.46
N ASN A 204 12.73 -11.90 0.64
CA ASN A 204 14.08 -12.48 0.67
C ASN A 204 14.06 -14.02 0.69
N GLN A 205 12.89 -14.65 0.74
CA GLN A 205 12.73 -16.10 0.72
C GLN A 205 12.34 -16.56 -0.71
#